data_267b241b5669eadec0341abd031281bc
#
_entry.id   267b241b5669eadec0341abd031281bc
#
_cell.length_a   1.000
_cell.length_b   1.000
_cell.length_c   1.000
_cell.angle_alpha   90.00
_cell.angle_beta   90.00
_cell.angle_gamma   90.00
#
_symmetry.space_group_name_H-M   'P 1'
#
loop_
_entity.id
_entity.type
_entity.pdbx_description
1 polymer ?
#
loop_
_entity_poly.entity_id
_entity_poly.type
_entity_poly.pdbx_seq_one_letter_code
_entity_poly.pdbx_strand_id
1 'polypeptide(L)'
;MPGLAFYEIYATEDVPRLTGREPDPMTTKKGSFPKPRGSLFRFVLFPPRPPEGSTPAPGDYEKYLEELSQKIPEMAEHFDRDTPGMHTSDTLDYGIVIRGEMILELDDGKTVHLRQGDCVVQNGTRHRWRNPLSEPCLMAFVLIGGQREA
;
A
#
# COMPACT_ATOMS: atom_id res chain seq x y z
N MET A 1 8.73 -5.92 6.47
CA MET A 1 9.70 -6.04 5.35
C MET A 1 10.73 -4.90 5.46
N PRO A 2 11.98 -5.20 5.76
CA PRO A 2 13.03 -4.17 5.77
C PRO A 2 13.09 -3.47 4.42
N GLY A 3 13.17 -2.12 4.42
CA GLY A 3 13.26 -1.34 3.19
C GLY A 3 11.93 -0.92 2.55
N LEU A 4 10.78 -1.34 3.07
CA LEU A 4 9.48 -0.79 2.66
C LEU A 4 9.34 0.63 3.24
N ALA A 5 9.10 1.61 2.37
CA ALA A 5 8.95 3.00 2.78
C ALA A 5 7.73 3.65 2.13
N PHE A 6 7.03 4.47 2.92
CA PHE A 6 5.87 5.24 2.50
C PHE A 6 6.21 6.73 2.53
N TYR A 7 5.95 7.41 1.43
CA TYR A 7 6.11 8.85 1.30
C TYR A 7 4.74 9.45 1.01
N GLU A 8 4.11 9.98 2.04
CA GLU A 8 2.79 10.57 1.94
C GLU A 8 2.91 12.01 1.45
N ILE A 9 2.25 12.31 0.35
CA ILE A 9 2.39 13.58 -0.38
C ILE A 9 1.25 14.52 -0.05
N TYR A 10 0.01 14.02 -0.09
CA TYR A 10 -1.17 14.83 0.17
C TYR A 10 -2.35 13.95 0.61
N ALA A 11 -3.20 14.47 1.48
CA ALA A 11 -4.41 13.80 1.92
C ALA A 11 -5.59 14.76 2.01
N THR A 12 -6.79 14.24 1.86
CA THR A 12 -8.03 14.92 2.24
C THR A 12 -8.81 14.02 3.19
N GLU A 13 -9.42 14.60 4.22
CA GLU A 13 -10.27 13.84 5.15
C GLU A 13 -11.73 13.76 4.69
N ASP A 14 -12.15 14.67 3.83
CA ASP A 14 -13.50 14.78 3.25
C ASP A 14 -13.40 15.41 1.85
N VAL A 15 -14.53 15.70 1.23
CA VAL A 15 -14.59 16.40 -0.05
C VAL A 15 -13.78 17.70 0.04
N PRO A 16 -12.78 17.87 -0.84
CA PRO A 16 -11.90 19.04 -0.77
C PRO A 16 -12.65 20.34 -1.05
N ARG A 17 -12.35 21.36 -0.27
CA ARG A 17 -12.82 22.73 -0.54
C ARG A 17 -11.74 23.47 -1.30
N LEU A 18 -12.04 23.96 -2.48
CA LEU A 18 -11.06 24.57 -3.38
C LEU A 18 -11.00 26.09 -3.20
N THR A 19 -10.76 26.57 -1.99
CA THR A 19 -10.69 28.01 -1.70
C THR A 19 -9.27 28.57 -1.81
N GLY A 20 -8.26 27.67 -1.82
CA GLY A 20 -6.85 28.04 -1.82
C GLY A 20 -6.37 28.66 -0.50
N ARG A 21 -7.13 28.53 0.58
CA ARG A 21 -6.84 29.08 1.91
C ARG A 21 -6.78 28.02 3.00
N GLU A 22 -7.01 26.76 2.65
CA GLU A 22 -6.94 25.64 3.60
C GLU A 22 -5.52 25.46 4.10
N PRO A 23 -5.34 25.14 5.38
CA PRO A 23 -4.05 24.71 5.90
C PRO A 23 -3.61 23.43 5.20
N ASP A 24 -2.31 23.18 5.16
CA ASP A 24 -1.77 21.94 4.64
C ASP A 24 -2.35 20.74 5.45
N PRO A 25 -3.15 19.86 4.82
CA PRO A 25 -3.79 18.76 5.52
C PRO A 25 -2.78 17.74 6.07
N MET A 26 -1.54 17.75 5.57
CA MET A 26 -0.48 16.85 6.05
C MET A 26 -0.03 17.20 7.46
N THR A 27 -0.26 18.44 7.92
CA THR A 27 0.08 18.87 9.30
C THR A 27 -0.84 18.26 10.36
N THR A 28 -2.05 17.86 9.98
CA THR A 28 -3.07 17.32 10.90
C THR A 28 -3.52 15.90 10.54
N LYS A 29 -2.98 15.36 9.45
CA LYS A 29 -3.33 14.02 8.95
C LYS A 29 -3.16 12.97 10.05
N LYS A 30 -4.20 12.16 10.21
CA LYS A 30 -4.20 10.97 11.07
C LYS A 30 -4.54 9.75 10.22
N GLY A 31 -3.91 8.63 10.58
CA GLY A 31 -4.17 7.35 9.91
C GLY A 31 -3.40 7.13 8.63
N SER A 32 -3.35 5.88 8.19
CA SER A 32 -2.60 5.40 7.02
C SER A 32 -3.48 5.15 5.82
N PHE A 33 -4.80 5.14 6.00
CA PHE A 33 -5.78 4.99 4.94
C PHE A 33 -6.82 6.11 5.03
N PRO A 34 -7.33 6.60 3.88
CA PRO A 34 -8.38 7.61 3.87
C PRO A 34 -9.70 6.99 4.34
N LYS A 35 -10.47 7.76 5.12
CA LYS A 35 -11.87 7.44 5.43
C LYS A 35 -12.75 7.68 4.21
N PRO A 36 -14.01 7.14 4.19
CA PRO A 36 -14.97 7.45 3.14
C PRO A 36 -15.06 8.96 2.87
N ARG A 37 -15.01 9.35 1.59
CA ARG A 37 -14.94 10.73 1.06
C ARG A 37 -13.55 11.38 1.11
N GLY A 38 -12.60 10.78 1.82
CA GLY A 38 -11.22 11.23 1.85
C GLY A 38 -10.38 10.63 0.74
N SER A 39 -9.19 11.14 0.58
CA SER A 39 -8.18 10.60 -0.35
C SER A 39 -6.78 10.71 0.24
N LEU A 40 -5.87 9.92 -0.30
CA LEU A 40 -4.45 9.95 0.04
C LEU A 40 -3.62 9.71 -1.21
N PHE A 41 -2.70 10.63 -1.48
CA PHE A 41 -1.67 10.46 -2.50
C PHE A 41 -0.34 10.13 -1.82
N ARG A 42 0.25 8.98 -2.21
CA ARG A 42 1.54 8.53 -1.66
C ARG A 42 2.42 7.88 -2.70
N PHE A 43 3.71 7.89 -2.43
CA PHE A 43 4.65 6.97 -3.06
C PHE A 43 4.99 5.83 -2.10
N VAL A 44 5.19 4.65 -2.66
CA VAL A 44 5.65 3.47 -1.93
C VAL A 44 6.90 2.94 -2.59
N LEU A 45 7.98 2.87 -1.82
CA LEU A 45 9.22 2.19 -2.24
C LEU A 45 9.17 0.77 -1.71
N PHE A 46 9.04 -0.18 -2.63
CA PHE A 46 9.10 -1.60 -2.32
C PHE A 46 10.55 -2.07 -2.35
N PRO A 47 11.00 -2.84 -1.34
CA PRO A 47 12.35 -3.36 -1.33
C PRO A 47 12.58 -4.32 -2.50
N PRO A 48 13.85 -4.61 -2.83
CA PRO A 48 14.20 -5.70 -3.74
C PRO A 48 13.60 -7.02 -3.28
N ARG A 49 13.41 -7.96 -4.21
CA ARG A 49 13.09 -9.33 -3.80
C ARG A 49 14.21 -9.85 -2.88
N PRO A 50 13.86 -10.69 -1.92
CA PRO A 50 14.87 -11.36 -1.10
C PRO A 50 15.87 -12.14 -1.99
N PRO A 51 17.12 -12.29 -1.56
CA PRO A 51 18.10 -13.11 -2.28
C PRO A 51 17.56 -14.51 -2.57
N GLU A 52 17.99 -15.08 -3.68
CA GLU A 52 17.59 -16.44 -4.06
C GLU A 52 18.02 -17.44 -2.97
N GLY A 53 17.10 -18.34 -2.61
CA GLY A 53 17.32 -19.31 -1.54
C GLY A 53 17.11 -18.77 -0.12
N SER A 54 16.84 -17.47 0.05
CA SER A 54 16.42 -16.96 1.36
C SER A 54 14.97 -17.38 1.65
N THR A 55 14.80 -18.08 2.74
CA THR A 55 13.48 -18.40 3.28
C THR A 55 13.30 -17.63 4.57
N PRO A 56 12.20 -16.87 4.74
CA PRO A 56 11.90 -16.25 6.03
C PRO A 56 11.91 -17.30 7.14
N ALA A 57 12.53 -16.98 8.27
CA ALA A 57 12.49 -17.88 9.40
C ALA A 57 11.05 -17.96 9.97
N PRO A 58 10.67 -19.09 10.57
CA PRO A 58 9.42 -19.16 11.30
C PRO A 58 9.32 -18.02 12.31
N GLY A 59 8.20 -17.30 12.29
CA GLY A 59 7.97 -16.14 13.17
C GLY A 59 8.48 -14.79 12.65
N ASP A 60 9.18 -14.73 11.51
CA ASP A 60 9.65 -13.43 10.97
C ASP A 60 8.48 -12.55 10.51
N TYR A 61 7.43 -13.17 10.00
CA TYR A 61 6.25 -12.41 9.58
C TYR A 61 5.46 -11.87 10.77
N GLU A 62 5.31 -12.66 11.81
CA GLU A 62 4.66 -12.25 13.06
C GLU A 62 5.41 -11.07 13.69
N LYS A 63 6.74 -11.14 13.76
CA LYS A 63 7.58 -10.03 14.23
C LYS A 63 7.40 -8.79 13.37
N TYR A 64 7.35 -8.96 12.05
CA TYR A 64 7.10 -7.86 11.13
C TYR A 64 5.74 -7.19 11.39
N LEU A 65 4.67 -7.97 11.57
CA LEU A 65 3.34 -7.45 11.87
C LEU A 65 3.32 -6.75 13.25
N GLU A 66 4.04 -7.28 14.23
CA GLU A 66 4.17 -6.67 15.55
C GLU A 66 4.90 -5.32 15.47
N GLU A 67 6.03 -5.26 14.77
CA GLU A 67 6.74 -3.99 14.54
C GLU A 67 5.89 -2.98 13.76
N LEU A 68 5.13 -3.44 12.76
CA LEU A 68 4.23 -2.63 11.98
C LEU A 68 3.09 -2.09 12.85
N SER A 69 2.52 -2.92 13.73
CA SER A 69 1.46 -2.51 14.65
C SER A 69 1.89 -1.47 15.66
N GLN A 70 3.17 -1.46 16.05
CA GLN A 70 3.73 -0.43 16.92
C GLN A 70 3.96 0.90 16.20
N LYS A 71 4.33 0.84 14.91
CA LYS A 71 4.66 2.02 14.11
C LYS A 71 3.45 2.61 13.41
N ILE A 72 2.61 1.76 12.84
CA ILE A 72 1.45 2.13 12.03
C ILE A 72 0.32 1.11 12.32
N PRO A 73 -0.36 1.23 13.48
CA PRO A 73 -1.36 0.24 13.93
C PRO A 73 -2.43 -0.06 12.87
N GLU A 74 -2.99 0.97 12.27
CA GLU A 74 -4.03 0.84 11.25
C GLU A 74 -3.56 0.04 10.02
N MET A 75 -2.29 0.19 9.63
CA MET A 75 -1.74 -0.56 8.50
C MET A 75 -1.66 -2.06 8.83
N ALA A 76 -1.24 -2.40 10.06
CA ALA A 76 -1.10 -3.79 10.48
C ALA A 76 -2.44 -4.54 10.50
N GLU A 77 -3.55 -3.86 10.80
CA GLU A 77 -4.89 -4.42 10.82
C GLU A 77 -5.39 -4.88 9.45
N HIS A 78 -4.85 -4.30 8.37
CA HIS A 78 -5.22 -4.65 7.01
C HIS A 78 -4.50 -5.89 6.48
N PHE A 79 -3.41 -6.31 7.13
CA PHE A 79 -2.63 -7.47 6.70
C PHE A 79 -3.15 -8.78 7.27
N ASP A 80 -3.21 -9.80 6.43
CA ASP A 80 -3.54 -11.15 6.86
C ASP A 80 -2.43 -11.73 7.72
N ARG A 81 -2.84 -12.46 8.75
CA ARG A 81 -1.90 -13.17 9.62
C ARG A 81 -1.38 -14.47 9.00
N ASP A 82 -2.22 -15.15 8.24
CA ASP A 82 -1.93 -16.49 7.72
C ASP A 82 -1.31 -16.47 6.32
N THR A 83 -1.43 -15.35 5.61
CA THR A 83 -0.93 -15.21 4.24
C THR A 83 -0.03 -13.99 4.13
N PRO A 84 1.30 -14.16 4.29
CA PRO A 84 2.23 -13.05 4.30
C PRO A 84 2.12 -12.09 3.12
N GLY A 85 1.92 -10.80 3.43
CA GLY A 85 1.82 -9.72 2.47
C GLY A 85 0.43 -9.53 1.85
N MET A 86 -0.49 -10.49 2.01
CA MET A 86 -1.89 -10.28 1.60
C MET A 86 -2.56 -9.29 2.53
N HIS A 87 -3.32 -8.37 1.93
CA HIS A 87 -4.04 -7.34 2.68
C HIS A 87 -5.27 -6.87 1.90
N THR A 88 -6.15 -6.20 2.62
CA THR A 88 -7.38 -5.62 2.09
C THR A 88 -7.54 -4.22 2.67
N SER A 89 -7.93 -3.26 1.86
CA SER A 89 -8.26 -1.90 2.29
C SER A 89 -9.65 -1.52 1.81
N ASP A 90 -10.31 -0.62 2.54
CA ASP A 90 -11.61 -0.07 2.15
C ASP A 90 -11.39 1.17 1.27
N THR A 91 -10.60 0.96 0.20
CA THR A 91 -10.22 2.02 -0.73
C THR A 91 -10.33 1.56 -2.17
N LEU A 92 -10.60 2.53 -3.05
CA LEU A 92 -10.34 2.42 -4.48
C LEU A 92 -8.98 3.06 -4.74
N ASP A 93 -8.03 2.28 -5.26
CA ASP A 93 -6.67 2.75 -5.47
C ASP A 93 -6.35 2.85 -6.96
N TYR A 94 -5.79 3.98 -7.37
CA TYR A 94 -5.12 4.13 -8.65
C TYR A 94 -3.62 4.02 -8.40
N GLY A 95 -2.99 2.99 -8.96
CA GLY A 95 -1.56 2.76 -8.85
C GLY A 95 -0.84 2.90 -10.18
N ILE A 96 0.38 3.41 -10.16
CA ILE A 96 1.26 3.46 -11.32
C ILE A 96 2.68 3.05 -10.93
N VAL A 97 3.33 2.23 -11.76
CA VAL A 97 4.75 1.90 -11.60
C VAL A 97 5.59 3.05 -12.12
N ILE A 98 6.27 3.76 -11.23
CA ILE A 98 7.16 4.88 -11.57
C ILE A 98 8.53 4.38 -12.01
N ARG A 99 9.06 3.35 -11.32
CA ARG A 99 10.36 2.73 -11.62
C ARG A 99 10.39 1.29 -11.14
N GLY A 100 10.97 0.42 -11.95
CA GLY A 100 11.06 -1.01 -11.67
C GLY A 100 9.88 -1.78 -12.22
N GLU A 101 9.62 -2.92 -11.62
CA GLU A 101 8.53 -3.82 -11.99
C GLU A 101 7.83 -4.34 -10.73
N MET A 102 6.56 -4.71 -10.85
CA MET A 102 5.76 -5.21 -9.74
C MET A 102 4.87 -6.35 -10.18
N ILE A 103 4.71 -7.35 -9.35
CA ILE A 103 3.71 -8.39 -9.51
C ILE A 103 2.58 -8.11 -8.52
N LEU A 104 1.39 -7.89 -9.04
CA LEU A 104 0.15 -7.89 -8.28
C LEU A 104 -0.40 -9.31 -8.25
N GLU A 105 -0.69 -9.82 -7.06
CA GLU A 105 -1.30 -11.13 -6.86
C GLU A 105 -2.64 -10.99 -6.13
N LEU A 106 -3.66 -11.69 -6.61
CA LEU A 106 -5.02 -11.75 -6.06
C LEU A 106 -5.28 -13.08 -5.36
N ASP A 107 -6.44 -13.20 -4.71
CA ASP A 107 -6.85 -14.34 -3.88
C ASP A 107 -6.74 -15.72 -4.52
N ASP A 108 -7.08 -15.84 -5.78
CA ASP A 108 -7.10 -17.09 -6.51
C ASP A 108 -5.75 -17.44 -7.17
N GLY A 109 -4.68 -16.78 -6.73
CA GLY A 109 -3.35 -16.93 -7.30
C GLY A 109 -3.17 -16.28 -8.67
N LYS A 110 -4.17 -15.54 -9.15
CA LYS A 110 -4.00 -14.73 -10.36
C LYS A 110 -2.97 -13.66 -10.13
N THR A 111 -2.08 -13.51 -11.11
CA THR A 111 -1.02 -12.52 -11.07
C THR A 111 -1.04 -11.64 -12.30
N VAL A 112 -0.69 -10.37 -12.10
CA VAL A 112 -0.44 -9.42 -13.19
C VAL A 112 0.97 -8.87 -13.02
N HIS A 113 1.75 -8.93 -14.07
CA HIS A 113 3.09 -8.35 -14.11
C HIS A 113 2.99 -6.93 -14.66
N LEU A 114 3.32 -5.97 -13.82
CA LEU A 114 3.30 -4.53 -14.12
C LEU A 114 4.73 -4.04 -14.34
N ARG A 115 4.92 -3.27 -15.40
CA ARG A 115 6.18 -2.63 -15.75
C ARG A 115 6.09 -1.13 -15.60
N GLN A 116 7.22 -0.46 -15.68
CA GLN A 116 7.28 1.00 -15.62
C GLN A 116 6.28 1.65 -16.58
N GLY A 117 5.43 2.53 -16.04
CA GLY A 117 4.35 3.22 -16.75
C GLY A 117 3.01 2.48 -16.73
N ASP A 118 2.99 1.21 -16.37
CA ASP A 118 1.72 0.49 -16.24
C ASP A 118 0.89 1.04 -15.06
N CYS A 119 -0.41 1.11 -15.30
CA CYS A 119 -1.40 1.56 -14.31
C CYS A 119 -2.28 0.40 -13.88
N VAL A 120 -2.72 0.45 -12.63
CA VAL A 120 -3.65 -0.52 -12.06
C VAL A 120 -4.74 0.19 -11.27
N VAL A 121 -5.93 -0.36 -11.32
CA VAL A 121 -7.04 0.02 -10.45
C VAL A 121 -7.30 -1.13 -9.50
N GLN A 122 -7.10 -0.89 -8.20
CA GLN A 122 -7.34 -1.83 -7.13
C GLN A 122 -8.63 -1.42 -6.41
N ASN A 123 -9.68 -2.21 -6.60
CA ASN A 123 -11.02 -1.88 -6.10
C ASN A 123 -11.34 -2.62 -4.80
N GLY A 124 -10.59 -2.33 -3.74
CA GLY A 124 -10.80 -2.91 -2.41
C GLY A 124 -10.68 -4.44 -2.37
N THR A 125 -10.04 -5.06 -3.35
CA THR A 125 -9.84 -6.50 -3.41
C THR A 125 -8.68 -6.90 -2.52
N ARG A 126 -8.72 -8.12 -1.98
CA ARG A 126 -7.61 -8.71 -1.23
C ARG A 126 -6.46 -9.00 -2.20
N HIS A 127 -5.25 -8.51 -1.89
CA HIS A 127 -4.11 -8.58 -2.79
C HIS A 127 -2.78 -8.51 -2.05
N ARG A 128 -1.70 -8.83 -2.78
CA ARG A 128 -0.33 -8.51 -2.35
C ARG A 128 0.53 -8.03 -3.51
N TRP A 129 1.57 -7.29 -3.14
CA TRP A 129 2.58 -6.77 -4.03
C TRP A 129 3.88 -7.52 -3.87
N ARG A 130 4.48 -7.96 -4.97
CA ARG A 130 5.78 -8.63 -4.97
C ARG A 130 6.69 -7.97 -5.98
N ASN A 131 7.82 -7.45 -5.53
CA ASN A 131 8.86 -6.98 -6.43
C ASN A 131 9.63 -8.19 -6.99
N PRO A 132 9.65 -8.41 -8.32
CA PRO A 132 10.36 -9.54 -8.92
C PRO A 132 11.86 -9.28 -9.10
N LEU A 133 12.33 -8.02 -8.93
CA LEU A 133 13.69 -7.59 -9.24
C LEU A 133 14.58 -7.52 -8.00
N SER A 134 15.89 -7.53 -8.24
CA SER A 134 16.93 -7.27 -7.24
C SER A 134 17.12 -5.79 -6.90
N GLU A 135 16.39 -4.91 -7.58
CA GLU A 135 16.37 -3.46 -7.37
C GLU A 135 15.03 -3.03 -6.76
N PRO A 136 14.99 -1.92 -6.00
CA PRO A 136 13.75 -1.40 -5.46
C PRO A 136 12.76 -0.99 -6.56
N CYS A 137 11.47 -1.22 -6.33
CA CYS A 137 10.39 -0.71 -7.17
C CYS A 137 9.72 0.48 -6.50
N LEU A 138 9.54 1.57 -7.26
CA LEU A 138 8.80 2.76 -6.82
C LEU A 138 7.44 2.80 -7.51
N MET A 139 6.39 2.88 -6.72
CA MET A 139 5.03 3.08 -7.22
C MET A 139 4.40 4.34 -6.61
N ALA A 140 3.54 5.00 -7.36
CA ALA A 140 2.66 6.05 -6.86
C ALA A 140 1.25 5.50 -6.73
N PHE A 141 0.54 5.92 -5.68
CA PHE A 141 -0.86 5.54 -5.43
C PHE A 141 -1.70 6.75 -5.06
N VAL A 142 -2.90 6.79 -5.63
CA VAL A 142 -4.00 7.61 -5.12
C VAL A 142 -5.03 6.67 -4.53
N LEU A 143 -5.23 6.75 -3.21
CA LEU A 143 -6.23 5.99 -2.48
C LEU A 143 -7.46 6.87 -2.25
N ILE A 144 -8.62 6.36 -2.57
CA ILE A 144 -9.91 7.02 -2.34
C ILE A 144 -10.68 6.18 -1.32
N GLY A 145 -11.02 6.77 -0.19
CA GLY A 145 -11.76 6.09 0.86
C GLY A 145 -13.14 5.65 0.39
N GLY A 146 -13.37 4.35 0.45
CA GLY A 146 -14.60 3.70 0.07
C GLY A 146 -15.44 3.28 1.28
N GLN A 147 -16.59 2.71 0.98
CA GLN A 147 -17.47 2.08 1.94
C GLN A 147 -17.84 0.69 1.43
N ARG A 148 -17.62 -0.34 2.24
CA ARG A 148 -18.10 -1.67 1.91
C ARG A 148 -19.60 -1.74 2.15
N GLU A 149 -20.32 -2.27 1.19
CA GLU A 149 -21.70 -2.68 1.41
C GLU A 149 -21.69 -4.07 2.08
N ALA A 150 -22.59 -4.26 3.02
CA ALA A 150 -22.75 -5.51 3.76
C ALA A 150 -23.36 -6.63 2.90
#